data_6b6962a1df248393a5ef7eb1b6a4d588
#
_entry.id   6b6962a1df248393a5ef7eb1b6a4d588
#
_cell.length_a   1.000
_cell.length_b   1.000
_cell.length_c   1.000
_cell.angle_alpha   90.00
_cell.angle_beta   90.00
_cell.angle_gamma   90.00
#
_symmetry.space_group_name_H-M   'P 1'
#
loop_
_entity.id
_entity.type
_entity.pdbx_description
1 polymer ?
#
loop_
_entity_poly.entity_id
_entity_poly.type
_entity_poly.pdbx_seq_one_letter_code
_entity_poly.pdbx_strand_id
1 'polypeptide(L)'
;MALSGFTRILGISILLLAICVVTTYLNPVFVDPLNLSNLLGWTALFGILGLGVAFVIITGGIDLSIGSVVALSGICLMIFLQISYYDSGHKLKVNSIDPDTKTITFDEPVPGYSDLDRLVIPSEETADDITLVIDLAKTQAVDNKKTLVLRSNVRRVEVGSVASLEYQSRLMHPLVAVLLTLLIGAGIGLIHGLLIGYMKLQSFVVTLCGLMAYRGLARLVSGDESVGVGSHHESLRYLAKGKPIEIPVPLINKISATGDDAAQVSQGFWGWVELPMPLLILLVIAVLSAVLLHKTVVGRYLLAMGRNAEAARFSGINTKQMTVLAYVICSTLAAIGGALFALNIGSVTPASDGNFYELYAIAAAVLGGCSLRGGVGSIAGVIVGTAVMRSLYNAINLLKQPTYWEFIIIGVVLLLGVMIDEIGRQIVSRIKTRRRKKMLSE
;
A
#
# COMPACT_ATOMS: atom_id res chain seq x y z
N MET A 1 -32.63 4.06 -10.73
CA MET A 1 -31.43 3.38 -10.22
C MET A 1 -30.23 4.33 -9.96
N ALA A 2 -29.99 5.32 -10.79
CA ALA A 2 -28.88 6.29 -10.62
C ALA A 2 -29.02 7.15 -9.35
N LEU A 3 -30.22 7.60 -9.00
CA LEU A 3 -30.46 8.39 -7.80
C LEU A 3 -30.12 7.66 -6.48
N SER A 4 -30.31 6.32 -6.42
CA SER A 4 -30.00 5.55 -5.19
C SER A 4 -28.49 5.36 -4.98
N GLY A 5 -27.70 5.32 -6.04
CA GLY A 5 -26.24 5.27 -5.94
C GLY A 5 -25.65 6.61 -5.50
N PHE A 6 -26.14 7.70 -6.07
CA PHE A 6 -25.69 9.05 -5.75
C PHE A 6 -26.01 9.45 -4.28
N THR A 7 -27.22 9.14 -3.81
CA THR A 7 -27.61 9.44 -2.41
C THR A 7 -26.78 8.65 -1.39
N ARG A 8 -26.35 7.43 -1.71
CA ARG A 8 -25.43 6.65 -0.85
C ARG A 8 -24.05 7.30 -0.77
N ILE A 9 -23.47 7.66 -1.92
CA ILE A 9 -22.15 8.33 -1.96
C ILE A 9 -22.22 9.64 -1.20
N LEU A 10 -23.30 10.42 -1.39
CA LEU A 10 -23.51 11.68 -0.67
C LEU A 10 -23.55 11.46 0.86
N GLY A 11 -24.26 10.44 1.33
CA GLY A 11 -24.33 10.12 2.77
C GLY A 11 -22.95 9.77 3.36
N ILE A 12 -22.15 8.97 2.65
CA ILE A 12 -20.80 8.60 3.09
C ILE A 12 -19.86 9.81 3.02
N SER A 13 -20.01 10.67 2.02
CA SER A 13 -19.23 11.91 1.91
C SER A 13 -19.53 12.90 3.04
N ILE A 14 -20.80 12.98 3.46
CA ILE A 14 -21.20 13.77 4.64
C ILE A 14 -20.57 13.18 5.91
N LEU A 15 -20.56 11.86 6.05
CA LEU A 15 -19.90 11.19 7.18
C LEU A 15 -18.38 11.49 7.19
N LEU A 16 -17.73 11.41 6.03
CA LEU A 16 -16.31 11.77 5.90
C LEU A 16 -16.07 13.22 6.34
N LEU A 17 -16.88 14.15 5.83
CA LEU A 17 -16.77 15.56 6.19
C LEU A 17 -16.96 15.77 7.70
N ALA A 18 -17.97 15.12 8.30
CA ALA A 18 -18.22 15.21 9.74
C ALA A 18 -17.01 14.70 10.56
N ILE A 19 -16.41 13.57 10.17
CA ILE A 19 -15.20 13.03 10.83
C ILE A 19 -14.05 14.04 10.69
N CYS A 20 -13.81 14.58 9.50
CA CYS A 20 -12.75 15.56 9.28
C CYS A 20 -12.96 16.83 10.14
N VAL A 21 -14.18 17.37 10.18
CA VAL A 21 -14.51 18.56 10.98
C VAL A 21 -14.35 18.31 12.47
N VAL A 22 -14.90 17.20 12.98
CA VAL A 22 -14.81 16.85 14.41
C VAL A 22 -13.35 16.60 14.80
N THR A 23 -12.60 15.86 13.99
CA THR A 23 -11.18 15.57 14.29
C THR A 23 -10.35 16.84 14.25
N THR A 24 -10.58 17.74 13.29
CA THR A 24 -9.89 19.03 13.20
C THR A 24 -10.17 19.90 14.43
N TYR A 25 -11.44 19.91 14.91
CA TYR A 25 -11.83 20.65 16.11
C TYR A 25 -11.13 20.09 17.37
N LEU A 26 -11.03 18.77 17.48
CA LEU A 26 -10.39 18.11 18.62
C LEU A 26 -8.86 18.16 18.55
N ASN A 27 -8.29 18.09 17.37
CA ASN A 27 -6.85 18.16 17.14
C ASN A 27 -6.54 18.83 15.79
N PRO A 28 -6.11 20.09 15.77
CA PRO A 28 -5.82 20.85 14.55
C PRO A 28 -4.71 20.23 13.67
N VAL A 29 -3.83 19.37 14.23
CA VAL A 29 -2.80 18.66 13.47
C VAL A 29 -3.41 17.76 12.39
N PHE A 30 -4.71 17.43 12.49
CA PHE A 30 -5.39 16.66 11.46
C PHE A 30 -5.31 17.30 10.07
N VAL A 31 -5.42 18.63 9.98
CA VAL A 31 -5.33 19.40 8.72
C VAL A 31 -3.93 19.91 8.41
N ASP A 32 -2.93 19.52 9.20
CA ASP A 32 -1.53 19.83 8.88
C ASP A 32 -1.17 19.24 7.50
N PRO A 33 -0.45 19.99 6.64
CA PRO A 33 -0.09 19.53 5.29
C PRO A 33 0.62 18.19 5.25
N LEU A 34 1.53 17.94 6.20
CA LEU A 34 2.25 16.67 6.28
C LEU A 34 1.32 15.52 6.64
N ASN A 35 0.41 15.74 7.62
CA ASN A 35 -0.58 14.74 8.01
C ASN A 35 -1.56 14.44 6.86
N LEU A 36 -2.02 15.46 6.15
CA LEU A 36 -2.90 15.29 4.98
C LEU A 36 -2.20 14.50 3.86
N SER A 37 -0.95 14.83 3.55
CA SER A 37 -0.15 14.09 2.58
C SER A 37 -0.04 12.61 2.96
N ASN A 38 0.30 12.31 4.22
CA ASN A 38 0.39 10.95 4.73
C ASN A 38 -0.98 10.23 4.69
N LEU A 39 -2.05 10.89 5.11
CA LEU A 39 -3.42 10.37 5.07
C LEU A 39 -3.84 10.00 3.64
N LEU A 40 -3.52 10.85 2.66
CA LEU A 40 -3.80 10.61 1.25
C LEU A 40 -2.98 9.41 0.72
N GLY A 41 -1.71 9.29 1.10
CA GLY A 41 -0.85 8.17 0.73
C GLY A 41 -1.40 6.83 1.23
N TRP A 42 -1.74 6.75 2.52
CA TRP A 42 -2.34 5.55 3.08
C TRP A 42 -3.74 5.27 2.53
N THR A 43 -4.55 6.31 2.29
CA THR A 43 -5.85 6.16 1.63
C THR A 43 -5.69 5.57 0.24
N ALA A 44 -4.65 5.94 -0.47
CA ALA A 44 -4.37 5.40 -1.80
C ALA A 44 -4.03 3.90 -1.73
N LEU A 45 -3.14 3.50 -0.84
CA LEU A 45 -2.75 2.09 -0.68
C LEU A 45 -3.97 1.21 -0.35
N PHE A 46 -4.74 1.58 0.68
CA PHE A 46 -5.94 0.83 1.05
C PHE A 46 -7.07 0.96 0.02
N GLY A 47 -7.12 2.07 -0.73
CA GLY A 47 -8.07 2.26 -1.83
C GLY A 47 -7.85 1.27 -2.96
N ILE A 48 -6.59 0.98 -3.32
CA ILE A 48 -6.25 -0.04 -4.31
C ILE A 48 -6.76 -1.42 -3.86
N LEU A 49 -6.53 -1.78 -2.58
CA LEU A 49 -7.04 -3.03 -2.00
C LEU A 49 -8.57 -3.06 -2.02
N GLY A 50 -9.21 -1.97 -1.59
CA GLY A 50 -10.67 -1.84 -1.58
C GLY A 50 -11.29 -1.97 -2.97
N LEU A 51 -10.65 -1.43 -4.01
CA LEU A 51 -11.08 -1.61 -5.39
C LEU A 51 -11.00 -3.08 -5.83
N GLY A 52 -9.92 -3.78 -5.46
CA GLY A 52 -9.78 -5.22 -5.71
C GLY A 52 -10.93 -6.03 -5.10
N VAL A 53 -11.14 -5.82 -3.79
CA VAL A 53 -12.23 -6.46 -3.04
C VAL A 53 -13.60 -6.16 -3.64
N ALA A 54 -13.82 -4.93 -4.10
CA ALA A 54 -15.10 -4.52 -4.66
C ALA A 54 -15.51 -5.38 -5.85
N PHE A 55 -14.58 -5.77 -6.73
CA PHE A 55 -14.88 -6.68 -7.85
C PHE A 55 -15.35 -8.04 -7.37
N VAL A 56 -14.73 -8.61 -6.33
CA VAL A 56 -15.14 -9.88 -5.74
C VAL A 56 -16.49 -9.74 -5.05
N ILE A 57 -16.70 -8.71 -4.24
CA ILE A 57 -17.98 -8.46 -3.55
C ILE A 57 -19.12 -8.26 -4.56
N ILE A 58 -18.89 -7.53 -5.66
CA ILE A 58 -19.88 -7.32 -6.72
C ILE A 58 -20.33 -8.66 -7.31
N THR A 59 -19.48 -9.67 -7.38
CA THR A 59 -19.89 -11.02 -7.85
C THR A 59 -20.57 -11.86 -6.78
N GLY A 60 -20.67 -11.39 -5.55
CA GLY A 60 -21.22 -12.12 -4.39
C GLY A 60 -20.21 -13.01 -3.68
N GLY A 61 -18.91 -12.87 -4.00
CA GLY A 61 -17.80 -13.54 -3.32
C GLY A 61 -17.23 -12.72 -2.17
N ILE A 62 -16.38 -13.36 -1.38
CA ILE A 62 -15.56 -12.73 -0.34
C ILE A 62 -14.12 -13.20 -0.53
N ASP A 63 -13.14 -12.32 -0.40
CA ASP A 63 -11.74 -12.68 -0.42
C ASP A 63 -11.07 -12.25 0.90
N LEU A 64 -10.71 -13.23 1.70
CA LEU A 64 -10.02 -13.03 2.98
C LEU A 64 -8.49 -13.13 2.84
N SER A 65 -7.98 -13.51 1.68
CA SER A 65 -6.54 -13.74 1.51
C SER A 65 -5.74 -12.47 1.23
N ILE A 66 -6.41 -11.35 0.98
CA ILE A 66 -5.81 -10.10 0.48
C ILE A 66 -4.63 -9.63 1.32
N GLY A 67 -4.76 -9.64 2.66
CA GLY A 67 -3.68 -9.23 3.54
C GLY A 67 -2.44 -10.13 3.43
N SER A 68 -2.64 -11.44 3.28
CA SER A 68 -1.54 -12.39 3.06
C SER A 68 -0.93 -12.24 1.67
N VAL A 69 -1.73 -11.92 0.64
CA VAL A 69 -1.23 -11.63 -0.71
C VAL A 69 -0.40 -10.35 -0.71
N VAL A 70 -0.82 -9.32 0.03
CA VAL A 70 -0.03 -8.08 0.24
C VAL A 70 1.33 -8.41 0.85
N ALA A 71 1.37 -9.19 1.93
CA ALA A 71 2.60 -9.58 2.59
C ALA A 71 3.50 -10.42 1.67
N LEU A 72 2.97 -11.46 1.06
CA LEU A 72 3.72 -12.36 0.18
C LEU A 72 4.28 -11.61 -1.04
N SER A 73 3.47 -10.80 -1.71
CA SER A 73 3.90 -10.02 -2.86
C SER A 73 4.93 -8.96 -2.48
N GLY A 74 4.78 -8.31 -1.33
CA GLY A 74 5.76 -7.38 -0.79
C GLY A 74 7.10 -8.05 -0.50
N ILE A 75 7.10 -9.24 0.13
CA ILE A 75 8.30 -10.03 0.42
C ILE A 75 8.96 -10.48 -0.88
N CYS A 76 8.20 -11.04 -1.83
CA CYS A 76 8.74 -11.45 -3.12
C CYS A 76 9.42 -10.27 -3.83
N LEU A 77 8.78 -9.09 -3.85
CA LEU A 77 9.40 -7.90 -4.42
C LEU A 77 10.71 -7.54 -3.72
N MET A 78 10.72 -7.53 -2.37
CA MET A 78 11.94 -7.21 -1.61
C MET A 78 13.07 -8.21 -1.91
N ILE A 79 12.77 -9.51 -2.00
CA ILE A 79 13.75 -10.54 -2.35
C ILE A 79 14.26 -10.34 -3.77
N PHE A 80 13.38 -10.10 -4.75
CA PHE A 80 13.78 -9.88 -6.14
C PHE A 80 14.63 -8.62 -6.34
N LEU A 81 14.47 -7.64 -5.45
CA LEU A 81 15.24 -6.39 -5.43
C LEU A 81 16.52 -6.48 -4.60
N GLN A 82 16.79 -7.62 -3.95
CA GLN A 82 18.01 -7.79 -3.15
C GLN A 82 19.26 -7.53 -3.98
N ILE A 83 20.22 -6.97 -3.28
CA ILE A 83 21.53 -6.63 -3.79
C ILE A 83 22.55 -7.47 -3.02
N SER A 84 23.34 -8.23 -3.73
CA SER A 84 24.46 -8.97 -3.18
C SER A 84 25.76 -8.21 -3.47
N TYR A 85 26.69 -8.27 -2.54
CA TYR A 85 28.00 -7.67 -2.69
C TYR A 85 29.04 -8.79 -2.77
N TYR A 86 29.96 -8.66 -3.71
CA TYR A 86 31.04 -9.61 -3.94
C TYR A 86 32.37 -8.90 -3.79
N ASP A 87 33.30 -9.49 -3.01
CA ASP A 87 34.64 -8.99 -2.89
C ASP A 87 35.33 -9.02 -4.29
N SER A 88 35.82 -7.87 -4.69
CA SER A 88 36.52 -7.73 -5.97
C SER A 88 37.93 -8.33 -5.96
N GLY A 89 38.45 -8.70 -4.78
CA GLY A 89 39.84 -9.03 -4.56
C GLY A 89 40.78 -7.81 -4.55
N HIS A 90 40.30 -6.62 -4.88
CA HIS A 90 41.07 -5.38 -4.77
C HIS A 90 41.14 -4.91 -3.33
N LYS A 91 42.32 -4.83 -2.78
CA LYS A 91 42.61 -4.34 -1.44
C LYS A 91 43.38 -3.02 -1.54
N LEU A 92 42.84 -2.01 -0.91
CA LEU A 92 43.38 -0.65 -0.90
C LEU A 92 43.83 -0.32 0.53
N LYS A 93 45.05 0.15 0.70
CA LYS A 93 45.58 0.54 2.01
C LYS A 93 45.24 2.01 2.27
N VAL A 94 44.69 2.30 3.44
CA VAL A 94 44.39 3.65 3.90
C VAL A 94 45.72 4.34 4.24
N ASN A 95 46.06 5.41 3.50
CA ASN A 95 47.31 6.10 3.64
C ASN A 95 47.19 7.29 4.63
N SER A 96 46.10 8.04 4.54
CA SER A 96 45.83 9.15 5.47
C SER A 96 44.34 9.37 5.65
N ILE A 97 43.97 9.92 6.81
CA ILE A 97 42.61 10.25 7.19
C ILE A 97 42.63 11.67 7.74
N ASP A 98 41.75 12.51 7.21
CA ASP A 98 41.51 13.84 7.75
C ASP A 98 40.05 13.92 8.26
N PRO A 99 39.83 13.91 9.59
CA PRO A 99 38.52 13.97 10.19
C PRO A 99 37.81 15.32 9.97
N ASP A 100 38.53 16.42 9.76
CA ASP A 100 37.97 17.75 9.62
C ASP A 100 37.38 17.94 8.22
N THR A 101 38.10 17.49 7.20
CA THR A 101 37.61 17.51 5.81
C THR A 101 36.82 16.26 5.43
N LYS A 102 36.77 15.29 6.34
CA LYS A 102 36.09 13.96 6.12
C LYS A 102 36.65 13.23 4.90
N THR A 103 37.95 13.27 4.70
CA THR A 103 38.63 12.64 3.57
C THR A 103 39.43 11.43 4.01
N ILE A 104 39.42 10.40 3.13
CA ILE A 104 40.29 9.23 3.22
C ILE A 104 41.12 9.16 1.95
N THR A 105 42.43 9.02 2.10
CA THR A 105 43.37 8.86 0.98
C THR A 105 43.94 7.45 0.99
N PHE A 106 43.99 6.82 -0.19
CA PHE A 106 44.49 5.48 -0.39
C PHE A 106 45.86 5.51 -1.07
N ASP A 107 46.62 4.43 -0.91
CA ASP A 107 47.94 4.23 -1.56
C ASP A 107 47.80 4.15 -3.09
N GLU A 108 46.74 3.50 -3.59
CA GLU A 108 46.45 3.37 -5.00
C GLU A 108 45.10 4.05 -5.35
N PRO A 109 44.90 4.45 -6.63
CA PRO A 109 43.61 4.95 -7.08
C PRO A 109 42.55 3.86 -6.94
N VAL A 110 41.36 4.22 -6.40
CA VAL A 110 40.23 3.31 -6.38
C VAL A 110 39.89 2.92 -7.81
N PRO A 111 39.91 1.60 -8.17
CA PRO A 111 39.62 1.16 -9.52
C PRO A 111 38.25 1.63 -9.98
N GLY A 112 38.02 1.72 -11.30
CA GLY A 112 36.79 2.24 -11.86
C GLY A 112 35.55 1.58 -11.22
N TYR A 113 34.89 2.33 -10.32
CA TYR A 113 33.68 1.89 -9.62
C TYR A 113 32.43 2.51 -10.26
N SER A 114 31.33 1.79 -10.18
CA SER A 114 30.00 2.33 -10.46
C SER A 114 29.48 3.04 -9.20
N ASP A 115 28.50 3.94 -9.35
CA ASP A 115 27.82 4.60 -8.24
C ASP A 115 27.15 3.64 -7.24
N LEU A 116 27.26 2.35 -7.49
CA LEU A 116 26.60 1.28 -6.74
C LEU A 116 27.57 0.40 -5.93
N ASP A 117 28.87 0.60 -6.09
CA ASP A 117 29.88 -0.19 -5.38
C ASP A 117 30.15 0.37 -3.98
N ARG A 118 30.68 -0.46 -3.08
CA ARG A 118 31.01 -0.06 -1.72
C ARG A 118 32.44 -0.43 -1.34
N LEU A 119 33.01 0.35 -0.43
CA LEU A 119 34.28 0.09 0.21
C LEU A 119 34.03 -0.38 1.64
N VAL A 120 34.64 -1.48 1.98
CA VAL A 120 34.52 -2.12 3.30
C VAL A 120 35.87 -2.03 4.00
N ILE A 121 35.92 -1.33 5.14
CA ILE A 121 37.11 -1.18 5.96
C ILE A 121 36.86 -1.89 7.29
N PRO A 122 37.56 -2.98 7.61
CA PRO A 122 37.45 -3.64 8.91
C PRO A 122 38.00 -2.74 10.00
N SER A 123 37.33 -2.66 11.13
CA SER A 123 37.80 -1.96 12.34
C SER A 123 38.33 -2.98 13.34
N GLU A 124 39.57 -2.79 13.82
CA GLU A 124 40.23 -3.71 14.75
C GLU A 124 39.78 -3.59 16.23
N GLU A 125 39.01 -2.57 16.58
CA GLU A 125 38.65 -2.27 17.97
C GLU A 125 37.26 -2.77 18.40
N THR A 126 37.05 -3.99 18.63
CA THR A 126 36.08 -4.62 19.55
C THR A 126 35.59 -5.95 19.02
N ALA A 127 35.18 -6.86 19.92
CA ALA A 127 34.71 -8.23 19.62
C ALA A 127 33.41 -8.29 18.77
N ASP A 128 32.84 -7.17 18.41
CA ASP A 128 31.81 -7.01 17.40
C ASP A 128 32.46 -6.38 16.15
N ASP A 129 32.64 -7.13 15.08
CA ASP A 129 33.15 -6.71 13.78
C ASP A 129 32.41 -5.48 13.22
N ILE A 130 32.76 -4.28 13.71
CA ILE A 130 32.21 -3.03 13.18
C ILE A 130 32.98 -2.69 11.91
N THR A 131 32.50 -3.20 10.80
CA THR A 131 32.99 -2.87 9.48
C THR A 131 32.47 -1.51 9.04
N LEU A 132 33.34 -0.56 8.72
CA LEU A 132 32.90 0.69 8.11
C LEU A 132 32.58 0.46 6.65
N VAL A 133 31.32 0.60 6.26
CA VAL A 133 30.85 0.49 4.88
C VAL A 133 30.71 1.89 4.27
N ILE A 134 31.47 2.17 3.23
CA ILE A 134 31.45 3.43 2.49
C ILE A 134 30.73 3.19 1.17
N ASP A 135 29.56 3.79 1.00
CA ASP A 135 28.78 3.77 -0.23
C ASP A 135 29.42 4.78 -1.22
N LEU A 136 30.00 4.26 -2.28
CA LEU A 136 30.74 5.07 -3.25
C LEU A 136 29.83 6.02 -4.05
N ALA A 137 28.56 5.71 -4.17
CA ALA A 137 27.56 6.61 -4.77
C ALA A 137 27.39 7.94 -4.03
N LYS A 138 27.75 7.96 -2.74
CA LYS A 138 27.62 9.14 -1.87
C LYS A 138 28.94 9.86 -1.62
N THR A 139 30.01 9.46 -2.29
CA THR A 139 31.35 10.02 -2.13
C THR A 139 31.75 10.83 -3.36
N GLN A 140 32.56 11.87 -3.14
CA GLN A 140 33.23 12.61 -4.21
C GLN A 140 34.68 12.16 -4.29
N ALA A 141 35.10 11.69 -5.45
CA ALA A 141 36.49 11.37 -5.70
C ALA A 141 37.27 12.64 -6.09
N VAL A 142 38.39 12.85 -5.41
CA VAL A 142 39.29 13.96 -5.66
C VAL A 142 40.68 13.36 -5.97
N ASP A 143 41.55 14.11 -6.63
CA ASP A 143 42.91 13.72 -6.91
C ASP A 143 43.08 12.34 -7.57
N ASN A 144 42.56 12.28 -8.78
CA ASN A 144 42.63 11.07 -9.62
C ASN A 144 42.11 9.77 -8.96
N LYS A 145 41.04 9.90 -8.14
CA LYS A 145 40.39 8.81 -7.38
C LYS A 145 41.22 8.22 -6.24
N LYS A 146 42.28 8.88 -5.81
CA LYS A 146 43.04 8.45 -4.61
C LYS A 146 42.42 8.94 -3.30
N THR A 147 41.70 10.05 -3.33
CA THR A 147 41.07 10.64 -2.15
C THR A 147 39.54 10.62 -2.30
N LEU A 148 38.86 10.08 -1.30
CA LEU A 148 37.41 10.07 -1.22
C LEU A 148 36.93 11.04 -0.13
N VAL A 149 36.00 11.92 -0.48
CA VAL A 149 35.30 12.81 0.45
C VAL A 149 34.01 12.14 0.91
N LEU A 150 33.88 11.89 2.21
CA LEU A 150 32.76 11.15 2.79
C LEU A 150 31.72 12.10 3.36
N ARG A 151 30.44 11.68 3.34
CA ARG A 151 29.35 12.41 4.02
C ARG A 151 29.24 12.07 5.51
N SER A 152 29.76 10.91 5.93
CA SER A 152 29.73 10.41 7.31
C SER A 152 31.04 10.68 8.06
N ASN A 153 31.01 10.55 9.39
CA ASN A 153 32.15 10.80 10.24
C ASN A 153 33.22 9.67 10.14
N VAL A 154 34.47 10.02 9.89
CA VAL A 154 35.59 9.12 9.60
C VAL A 154 36.38 8.70 10.86
N ARG A 155 35.92 9.06 12.06
CA ARG A 155 36.64 8.90 13.34
C ARG A 155 36.97 7.45 13.77
N ARG A 156 36.50 6.45 13.02
CA ARG A 156 36.65 5.02 13.36
C ARG A 156 37.58 4.25 12.38
N VAL A 157 38.21 4.94 11.46
CA VAL A 157 39.14 4.31 10.50
C VAL A 157 40.57 4.58 10.97
N GLU A 158 41.42 3.57 10.97
CA GLU A 158 42.83 3.72 11.31
C GLU A 158 43.68 3.82 10.04
N VAL A 159 44.74 4.63 10.11
CA VAL A 159 45.74 4.70 9.04
C VAL A 159 46.48 3.37 8.97
N GLY A 160 46.58 2.79 7.77
CA GLY A 160 47.15 1.49 7.57
C GLY A 160 46.14 0.34 7.47
N SER A 161 44.87 0.55 7.79
CA SER A 161 43.82 -0.45 7.59
C SER A 161 43.65 -0.75 6.10
N VAL A 162 43.24 -1.99 5.79
CA VAL A 162 43.06 -2.49 4.43
C VAL A 162 41.58 -2.46 4.09
N ALA A 163 41.23 -1.62 3.14
CA ALA A 163 39.87 -1.56 2.59
C ALA A 163 39.71 -2.58 1.46
N SER A 164 38.62 -3.32 1.44
CA SER A 164 38.23 -4.17 0.31
C SER A 164 37.16 -3.48 -0.52
N LEU A 165 37.33 -3.51 -1.84
CA LEU A 165 36.33 -3.02 -2.78
C LEU A 165 35.34 -4.15 -3.09
N GLU A 166 34.06 -3.93 -2.84
CA GLU A 166 33.00 -4.88 -3.15
C GLU A 166 32.13 -4.37 -4.29
N TYR A 167 31.95 -5.21 -5.31
CA TYR A 167 31.04 -4.94 -6.41
C TYR A 167 29.62 -5.33 -6.07
N GLN A 168 28.68 -4.46 -6.45
CA GLN A 168 27.27 -4.73 -6.31
C GLN A 168 26.75 -5.60 -7.45
N SER A 169 26.09 -6.70 -7.10
CA SER A 169 25.29 -7.48 -8.03
C SER A 169 23.81 -7.40 -7.68
N ARG A 170 22.99 -7.04 -8.64
CA ARG A 170 21.54 -7.05 -8.51
C ARG A 170 21.01 -8.41 -8.88
N LEU A 171 20.13 -8.98 -8.05
CA LEU A 171 19.50 -10.26 -8.36
C LEU A 171 18.65 -10.14 -9.64
N MET A 172 17.84 -9.06 -9.76
CA MET A 172 16.99 -8.81 -10.92
C MET A 172 16.90 -7.33 -11.26
N HIS A 173 16.57 -7.05 -12.53
CA HIS A 173 16.22 -5.70 -12.95
C HIS A 173 14.91 -5.27 -12.27
N PRO A 174 14.79 -4.03 -11.73
CA PRO A 174 13.62 -3.58 -10.95
C PRO A 174 12.28 -3.73 -11.67
N LEU A 175 12.21 -3.49 -12.97
CA LEU A 175 10.98 -3.66 -13.75
C LEU A 175 10.57 -5.14 -13.83
N VAL A 176 11.54 -6.06 -13.96
CA VAL A 176 11.27 -7.51 -13.98
C VAL A 176 10.77 -7.96 -12.61
N ALA A 177 11.38 -7.48 -11.52
CA ALA A 177 10.95 -7.77 -10.16
C ALA A 177 9.48 -7.35 -9.92
N VAL A 178 9.10 -6.14 -10.34
CA VAL A 178 7.72 -5.66 -10.25
C VAL A 178 6.79 -6.54 -11.09
N LEU A 179 7.15 -6.83 -12.35
CA LEU A 179 6.32 -7.65 -13.23
C LEU A 179 6.08 -9.06 -12.65
N LEU A 180 7.13 -9.71 -12.16
CA LEU A 180 7.01 -11.03 -11.51
C LEU A 180 6.14 -10.97 -10.27
N THR A 181 6.25 -9.93 -9.46
CA THR A 181 5.38 -9.73 -8.29
C THR A 181 3.91 -9.62 -8.69
N LEU A 182 3.60 -8.88 -9.76
CA LEU A 182 2.24 -8.77 -10.28
C LEU A 182 1.73 -10.10 -10.87
N LEU A 183 2.60 -10.86 -11.54
CA LEU A 183 2.26 -12.19 -12.06
C LEU A 183 1.98 -13.19 -10.93
N ILE A 184 2.71 -13.11 -9.80
CA ILE A 184 2.41 -13.90 -8.60
C ILE A 184 0.99 -13.57 -8.10
N GLY A 185 0.65 -12.29 -7.97
CA GLY A 185 -0.69 -11.87 -7.57
C GLY A 185 -1.78 -12.36 -8.53
N ALA A 186 -1.55 -12.21 -9.84
CA ALA A 186 -2.46 -12.70 -10.86
C ALA A 186 -2.62 -14.23 -10.82
N GLY A 187 -1.53 -14.96 -10.60
CA GLY A 187 -1.51 -16.42 -10.44
C GLY A 187 -2.32 -16.89 -9.23
N ILE A 188 -2.17 -16.20 -8.09
CA ILE A 188 -2.97 -16.46 -6.89
C ILE A 188 -4.47 -16.25 -7.20
N GLY A 189 -4.82 -15.13 -7.83
CA GLY A 189 -6.18 -14.84 -8.22
C GLY A 189 -6.75 -15.85 -9.22
N LEU A 190 -5.91 -16.35 -10.13
CA LEU A 190 -6.28 -17.40 -11.06
C LEU A 190 -6.60 -18.71 -10.32
N ILE A 191 -5.76 -19.11 -9.36
CA ILE A 191 -5.99 -20.30 -8.53
C ILE A 191 -7.33 -20.19 -7.78
N HIS A 192 -7.56 -19.06 -7.08
CA HIS A 192 -8.83 -18.83 -6.38
C HIS A 192 -10.00 -18.85 -7.33
N GLY A 193 -9.90 -18.14 -8.46
CA GLY A 193 -10.95 -18.08 -9.45
C GLY A 193 -11.29 -19.44 -10.07
N LEU A 194 -10.29 -20.28 -10.32
CA LEU A 194 -10.50 -21.66 -10.81
C LEU A 194 -11.18 -22.55 -9.76
N LEU A 195 -10.72 -22.53 -8.51
CA LEU A 195 -11.31 -23.31 -7.43
C LEU A 195 -12.77 -22.91 -7.17
N ILE A 196 -13.06 -21.62 -7.16
CA ILE A 196 -14.40 -21.10 -6.87
C ILE A 196 -15.30 -21.21 -8.10
N GLY A 197 -14.83 -20.79 -9.28
CA GLY A 197 -15.65 -20.73 -10.48
C GLY A 197 -15.90 -22.07 -11.15
N TYR A 198 -14.90 -22.95 -11.21
CA TYR A 198 -15.00 -24.24 -11.90
C TYR A 198 -15.28 -25.39 -10.95
N MET A 199 -14.60 -25.46 -9.79
CA MET A 199 -14.85 -26.51 -8.79
C MET A 199 -16.07 -26.20 -7.88
N LYS A 200 -16.60 -24.96 -7.96
CA LYS A 200 -17.76 -24.48 -7.18
C LYS A 200 -17.54 -24.54 -5.66
N LEU A 201 -16.30 -24.40 -5.22
CA LEU A 201 -16.00 -24.29 -3.80
C LEU A 201 -16.49 -22.92 -3.27
N GLN A 202 -16.83 -22.87 -1.99
CA GLN A 202 -17.25 -21.62 -1.35
C GLN A 202 -16.07 -20.64 -1.29
N SER A 203 -16.30 -19.41 -1.72
CA SER A 203 -15.27 -18.37 -1.77
C SER A 203 -14.64 -18.11 -0.41
N PHE A 204 -15.46 -18.07 0.65
CA PHE A 204 -14.98 -17.89 2.02
C PHE A 204 -13.94 -18.96 2.41
N VAL A 205 -14.25 -20.23 2.15
CA VAL A 205 -13.36 -21.35 2.52
C VAL A 205 -12.05 -21.29 1.73
N VAL A 206 -12.15 -21.12 0.40
CA VAL A 206 -10.96 -21.05 -0.47
C VAL A 206 -10.03 -19.91 -0.05
N THR A 207 -10.57 -18.71 0.18
CA THR A 207 -9.76 -17.54 0.52
C THR A 207 -9.27 -17.55 1.97
N LEU A 208 -10.00 -18.20 2.89
CA LEU A 208 -9.52 -18.46 4.24
C LEU A 208 -8.32 -19.42 4.24
N CYS A 209 -8.39 -20.51 3.45
CA CYS A 209 -7.25 -21.39 3.25
C CYS A 209 -6.09 -20.62 2.59
N GLY A 210 -6.36 -19.76 1.61
CA GLY A 210 -5.40 -18.88 0.98
C GLY A 210 -4.72 -17.93 1.96
N LEU A 211 -5.49 -17.35 2.89
CA LEU A 211 -4.96 -16.49 3.94
C LEU A 211 -3.87 -17.21 4.76
N MET A 212 -4.12 -18.44 5.18
CA MET A 212 -3.15 -19.22 5.94
C MET A 212 -1.97 -19.68 5.08
N ALA A 213 -2.27 -20.21 3.87
CA ALA A 213 -1.25 -20.74 2.97
C ALA A 213 -0.26 -19.65 2.51
N TYR A 214 -0.76 -18.48 2.08
CA TYR A 214 0.11 -17.41 1.59
C TYR A 214 0.86 -16.71 2.73
N ARG A 215 0.29 -16.67 3.93
CA ARG A 215 1.00 -16.22 5.14
C ARG A 215 2.15 -17.19 5.47
N GLY A 216 1.89 -18.50 5.42
CA GLY A 216 2.91 -19.53 5.61
C GLY A 216 4.00 -19.47 4.54
N LEU A 217 3.64 -19.28 3.27
CA LEU A 217 4.60 -19.11 2.17
C LEU A 217 5.44 -17.84 2.35
N ALA A 218 4.84 -16.73 2.75
CA ALA A 218 5.57 -15.49 3.04
C ALA A 218 6.65 -15.71 4.09
N ARG A 219 6.32 -16.39 5.19
CA ARG A 219 7.27 -16.73 6.26
C ARG A 219 8.33 -17.72 5.79
N LEU A 220 7.95 -18.73 5.01
CA LEU A 220 8.87 -19.73 4.49
C LEU A 220 9.93 -19.10 3.56
N VAL A 221 9.50 -18.25 2.63
CA VAL A 221 10.39 -17.64 1.62
C VAL A 221 11.32 -16.59 2.22
N SER A 222 10.88 -15.91 3.30
CA SER A 222 11.70 -14.92 4.02
C SER A 222 12.55 -15.51 5.14
N GLY A 223 12.45 -16.83 5.42
CA GLY A 223 13.07 -17.42 6.61
C GLY A 223 12.44 -16.91 7.93
N ASP A 224 11.21 -16.41 7.91
CA ASP A 224 10.49 -15.76 9.02
C ASP A 224 11.13 -14.44 9.49
N GLU A 225 12.06 -13.90 8.73
CA GLU A 225 12.74 -12.63 9.00
C GLU A 225 12.14 -11.48 8.20
N SER A 226 12.36 -10.25 8.69
CA SER A 226 11.97 -9.05 7.95
C SER A 226 12.91 -8.85 6.76
N VAL A 227 12.34 -8.70 5.56
CA VAL A 227 13.09 -8.52 4.32
C VAL A 227 12.97 -7.08 3.84
N GLY A 228 14.11 -6.45 3.55
CA GLY A 228 14.16 -5.08 3.06
C GLY A 228 15.27 -4.86 2.04
N VAL A 229 15.23 -3.74 1.34
CA VAL A 229 16.21 -3.35 0.30
C VAL A 229 17.10 -2.18 0.74
N GLY A 230 17.03 -1.77 2.02
CA GLY A 230 17.81 -0.65 2.53
C GLY A 230 17.50 0.67 1.83
N SER A 231 18.54 1.47 1.54
CA SER A 231 18.42 2.75 0.84
C SER A 231 18.48 2.63 -0.69
N HIS A 232 18.55 1.42 -1.22
CA HIS A 232 18.67 1.18 -2.66
C HIS A 232 17.34 1.34 -3.40
N HIS A 233 17.41 1.46 -4.74
CA HIS A 233 16.23 1.57 -5.63
C HIS A 233 15.39 2.84 -5.39
N GLU A 234 16.01 4.00 -5.16
CA GLU A 234 15.30 5.27 -4.93
C GLU A 234 14.29 5.61 -6.04
N SER A 235 14.64 5.36 -7.30
CA SER A 235 13.74 5.59 -8.45
C SER A 235 12.46 4.74 -8.37
N LEU A 236 12.56 3.49 -7.89
CA LEU A 236 11.40 2.63 -7.71
C LEU A 236 10.61 3.04 -6.46
N ARG A 237 11.31 3.39 -5.38
CA ARG A 237 10.68 3.91 -4.15
C ARG A 237 9.93 5.22 -4.37
N TYR A 238 10.29 5.99 -5.39
CA TYR A 238 9.54 7.18 -5.77
C TYR A 238 8.08 6.86 -6.11
N LEU A 239 7.76 5.67 -6.64
CA LEU A 239 6.37 5.25 -6.89
C LEU A 239 5.54 5.14 -5.60
N ALA A 240 6.19 4.92 -4.45
CA ALA A 240 5.51 4.80 -3.17
C ALA A 240 5.66 6.03 -2.25
N LYS A 241 6.77 6.76 -2.36
CA LYS A 241 7.11 7.91 -1.50
C LYS A 241 7.17 9.24 -2.24
N GLY A 242 7.20 9.22 -3.58
CA GLY A 242 7.29 10.43 -4.40
C GLY A 242 6.09 11.35 -4.18
N LYS A 243 6.34 12.63 -4.30
CA LYS A 243 5.35 13.70 -4.11
C LYS A 243 5.44 14.67 -5.30
N PRO A 244 4.90 14.27 -6.47
CA PRO A 244 5.10 14.98 -7.73
C PRO A 244 4.32 16.29 -7.84
N ILE A 245 3.30 16.51 -7.02
CA ILE A 245 2.40 17.65 -7.10
C ILE A 245 2.27 18.29 -5.73
N GLU A 246 2.40 19.61 -5.67
CA GLU A 246 2.20 20.41 -4.48
C GLU A 246 0.98 21.32 -4.65
N ILE A 247 0.08 21.33 -3.68
CA ILE A 247 -1.12 22.18 -3.68
C ILE A 247 -1.03 23.17 -2.53
N PRO A 248 -1.14 24.49 -2.79
CA PRO A 248 -1.18 25.47 -1.74
C PRO A 248 -2.52 25.37 -0.97
N VAL A 249 -2.44 25.28 0.35
CA VAL A 249 -3.58 25.26 1.25
C VAL A 249 -3.45 26.33 2.32
N PRO A 250 -4.54 27.02 2.72
CA PRO A 250 -4.50 27.93 3.83
C PRO A 250 -4.19 27.16 5.13
N LEU A 251 -3.21 27.63 5.89
CA LEU A 251 -2.91 27.07 7.19
C LEU A 251 -4.00 27.49 8.18
N ILE A 252 -4.84 26.54 8.55
CA ILE A 252 -5.81 26.72 9.63
C ILE A 252 -5.06 26.47 10.93
N ASN A 253 -4.47 27.48 11.43
CA ASN A 253 -3.91 27.70 12.77
C ASN A 253 -2.44 27.79 12.98
N LYS A 254 -2.18 28.95 13.53
CA LYS A 254 -1.38 29.09 14.73
C LYS A 254 -2.20 29.80 15.82
N ILE A 255 -3.15 29.10 16.40
CA ILE A 255 -3.67 29.50 17.70
C ILE A 255 -2.71 28.89 18.73
N SER A 256 -1.86 29.75 19.30
CA SER A 256 -1.17 29.65 20.58
C SER A 256 -1.12 28.26 21.24
N ALA A 257 -0.04 27.54 21.04
CA ALA A 257 0.54 26.80 22.15
C ALA A 257 1.25 27.85 23.02
N THR A 258 0.60 28.32 24.07
CA THR A 258 1.23 28.99 25.21
C THR A 258 2.04 27.94 25.97
N GLY A 259 3.33 27.87 25.69
CA GLY A 259 4.29 26.99 26.32
C GLY A 259 5.66 27.21 25.71
N ASP A 260 6.69 27.19 26.53
CA ASP A 260 8.09 27.53 26.25
C ASP A 260 8.80 26.74 25.11
N ASP A 261 8.09 25.95 24.33
CA ASP A 261 8.61 25.26 23.13
C ASP A 261 8.24 25.99 21.83
N ALA A 262 8.40 27.29 21.78
CA ALA A 262 8.25 28.10 20.58
C ALA A 262 9.42 27.89 19.62
N ALA A 263 9.64 26.65 19.16
CA ALA A 263 10.54 26.34 18.07
C ALA A 263 9.89 26.71 16.74
N GLN A 264 10.33 27.85 16.21
CA GLN A 264 10.25 28.31 14.81
C GLN A 264 8.95 28.00 14.05
N VAL A 265 7.96 28.79 14.34
CA VAL A 265 6.75 28.93 13.56
C VAL A 265 7.08 29.69 12.26
N SER A 266 7.11 29.02 11.13
CA SER A 266 7.20 29.69 9.83
C SER A 266 5.99 30.61 9.64
N GLN A 267 6.22 31.89 9.41
CA GLN A 267 5.21 32.95 9.27
C GLN A 267 4.51 32.90 7.89
N GLY A 268 4.16 31.71 7.37
CA GLY A 268 3.44 31.60 6.12
C GLY A 268 1.94 31.41 6.35
N PHE A 269 1.10 32.22 5.69
CA PHE A 269 -0.35 32.03 5.67
C PHE A 269 -0.78 30.81 4.87
N TRP A 270 0.12 30.26 4.04
CA TRP A 270 -0.11 29.13 3.15
C TRP A 270 0.87 27.99 3.46
N GLY A 271 0.36 26.79 3.53
CA GLY A 271 1.16 25.56 3.53
C GLY A 271 1.01 24.82 2.20
N TRP A 272 1.87 23.86 1.94
CA TRP A 272 1.85 23.06 0.73
C TRP A 272 1.48 21.62 1.09
N VAL A 273 0.35 21.13 0.59
CA VAL A 273 0.01 19.70 0.64
C VAL A 273 0.64 19.01 -0.55
N GLU A 274 1.57 18.14 -0.28
CA GLU A 274 2.23 17.31 -1.29
C GLU A 274 1.36 16.09 -1.60
N LEU A 275 0.91 15.97 -2.86
CA LEU A 275 0.14 14.82 -3.29
C LEU A 275 1.07 13.61 -3.49
N PRO A 276 0.86 12.51 -2.74
CA PRO A 276 1.73 11.34 -2.87
C PRO A 276 1.48 10.59 -4.17
N MET A 277 2.55 10.05 -4.76
CA MET A 277 2.49 9.26 -5.99
C MET A 277 1.49 8.08 -5.92
N PRO A 278 1.34 7.35 -4.81
CA PRO A 278 0.30 6.32 -4.67
C PRO A 278 -1.11 6.82 -4.95
N LEU A 279 -1.42 8.09 -4.64
CA LEU A 279 -2.73 8.68 -4.93
C LEU A 279 -2.98 8.78 -6.44
N LEU A 280 -1.98 9.15 -7.21
CA LEU A 280 -2.08 9.20 -8.69
C LEU A 280 -2.27 7.78 -9.25
N ILE A 281 -1.54 6.80 -8.72
CA ILE A 281 -1.70 5.39 -9.09
C ILE A 281 -3.13 4.91 -8.76
N LEU A 282 -3.65 5.21 -7.57
CA LEU A 282 -5.03 4.91 -7.22
C LEU A 282 -6.02 5.54 -8.20
N LEU A 283 -5.85 6.82 -8.56
CA LEU A 283 -6.75 7.50 -9.48
C LEU A 283 -6.76 6.84 -10.86
N VAL A 284 -5.59 6.46 -11.38
CA VAL A 284 -5.49 5.72 -12.66
C VAL A 284 -6.22 4.38 -12.55
N ILE A 285 -5.95 3.60 -11.49
CA ILE A 285 -6.62 2.30 -11.25
C ILE A 285 -8.13 2.49 -11.08
N ALA A 286 -8.56 3.54 -10.38
CA ALA A 286 -9.96 3.85 -10.18
C ALA A 286 -10.69 4.18 -11.49
N VAL A 287 -10.05 4.98 -12.37
CA VAL A 287 -10.60 5.28 -13.70
C VAL A 287 -10.71 4.01 -14.54
N LEU A 288 -9.65 3.19 -14.59
CA LEU A 288 -9.67 1.92 -15.32
C LEU A 288 -10.76 0.98 -14.78
N SER A 289 -10.87 0.88 -13.45
CA SER A 289 -11.89 0.07 -12.76
C SER A 289 -13.31 0.59 -13.03
N ALA A 290 -13.50 1.91 -13.05
CA ALA A 290 -14.78 2.54 -13.35
C ALA A 290 -15.19 2.32 -14.81
N VAL A 291 -14.25 2.44 -15.74
CA VAL A 291 -14.49 2.13 -17.18
C VAL A 291 -14.82 0.66 -17.32
N LEU A 292 -14.03 -0.24 -16.73
CA LEU A 292 -14.27 -1.69 -16.79
C LEU A 292 -15.67 -2.02 -16.23
N LEU A 293 -16.03 -1.49 -15.07
CA LEU A 293 -17.29 -1.85 -14.39
C LEU A 293 -18.51 -1.22 -15.08
N HIS A 294 -18.44 0.04 -15.52
CA HIS A 294 -19.62 0.79 -15.97
C HIS A 294 -19.74 0.94 -17.49
N LYS A 295 -18.63 0.84 -18.22
CA LYS A 295 -18.61 1.09 -19.68
C LYS A 295 -18.43 -0.17 -20.53
N THR A 296 -17.92 -1.29 -19.92
CA THR A 296 -17.68 -2.52 -20.69
C THR A 296 -18.79 -3.55 -20.53
N VAL A 297 -18.80 -4.54 -21.44
CA VAL A 297 -19.70 -5.71 -21.38
C VAL A 297 -19.35 -6.57 -20.14
N VAL A 298 -18.06 -6.69 -19.84
CA VAL A 298 -17.55 -7.45 -18.69
C VAL A 298 -18.13 -6.93 -17.38
N GLY A 299 -18.13 -5.63 -17.16
CA GLY A 299 -18.72 -5.02 -15.97
C GLY A 299 -20.21 -5.29 -15.84
N ARG A 300 -20.95 -5.23 -16.95
CA ARG A 300 -22.38 -5.61 -16.96
C ARG A 300 -22.59 -7.08 -16.58
N TYR A 301 -21.72 -7.98 -17.04
CA TYR A 301 -21.77 -9.40 -16.70
C TYR A 301 -21.47 -9.65 -15.22
N LEU A 302 -20.46 -8.98 -14.65
CA LEU A 302 -20.13 -9.05 -13.21
C LEU A 302 -21.32 -8.60 -12.34
N LEU A 303 -21.94 -7.47 -12.70
CA LEU A 303 -23.12 -6.94 -11.99
C LEU A 303 -24.35 -7.84 -12.15
N ALA A 304 -24.57 -8.42 -13.33
CA ALA A 304 -25.68 -9.34 -13.58
C ALA A 304 -25.52 -10.64 -12.80
N MET A 305 -24.33 -11.23 -12.84
CA MET A 305 -23.98 -12.45 -12.09
C MET A 305 -24.16 -12.26 -10.58
N GLY A 306 -23.71 -11.14 -10.04
CA GLY A 306 -23.88 -10.85 -8.61
C GLY A 306 -25.32 -10.67 -8.16
N ARG A 307 -26.24 -10.28 -9.07
CA ARG A 307 -27.69 -10.21 -8.76
C ARG A 307 -28.36 -11.58 -8.73
N ASN A 308 -28.06 -12.39 -9.73
CA ASN A 308 -28.55 -13.77 -9.84
C ASN A 308 -27.65 -14.55 -10.81
N ALA A 309 -26.77 -15.36 -10.27
CA ALA A 309 -25.81 -16.15 -11.04
C ALA A 309 -26.49 -17.19 -11.97
N GLU A 310 -27.62 -17.78 -11.55
CA GLU A 310 -28.37 -18.73 -12.38
C GLU A 310 -29.02 -18.04 -13.57
N ALA A 311 -29.73 -16.95 -13.34
CA ALA A 311 -30.35 -16.17 -14.42
C ALA A 311 -29.31 -15.67 -15.41
N ALA A 312 -28.15 -15.18 -14.92
CA ALA A 312 -27.04 -14.77 -15.76
C ALA A 312 -26.52 -15.91 -16.64
N ARG A 313 -26.36 -17.10 -16.07
CA ARG A 313 -25.96 -18.31 -16.81
C ARG A 313 -26.97 -18.70 -17.88
N PHE A 314 -28.27 -18.71 -17.57
CA PHE A 314 -29.32 -18.96 -18.56
C PHE A 314 -29.39 -17.91 -19.66
N SER A 315 -28.93 -16.70 -19.39
CA SER A 315 -28.80 -15.65 -20.41
C SER A 315 -27.50 -15.74 -21.23
N GLY A 316 -26.76 -16.86 -21.14
CA GLY A 316 -25.54 -17.10 -21.92
C GLY A 316 -24.25 -16.48 -21.34
N ILE A 317 -24.29 -15.90 -20.12
CA ILE A 317 -23.09 -15.35 -19.48
C ILE A 317 -22.24 -16.50 -18.91
N ASN A 318 -20.96 -16.54 -19.25
CA ASN A 318 -20.01 -17.48 -18.65
C ASN A 318 -19.62 -17.03 -17.23
N THR A 319 -20.45 -17.40 -16.24
CA THR A 319 -20.25 -17.02 -14.84
C THR A 319 -18.92 -17.54 -14.27
N LYS A 320 -18.42 -18.68 -14.75
CA LYS A 320 -17.14 -19.25 -14.29
C LYS A 320 -15.97 -18.33 -14.65
N GLN A 321 -15.90 -17.89 -15.91
CA GLN A 321 -14.85 -16.97 -16.38
C GLN A 321 -14.95 -15.61 -15.67
N MET A 322 -16.18 -15.13 -15.42
CA MET A 322 -16.38 -13.85 -14.70
C MET A 322 -15.90 -13.96 -13.25
N THR A 323 -16.12 -15.10 -12.60
CA THR A 323 -15.55 -15.36 -11.25
C THR A 323 -14.03 -15.34 -11.29
N VAL A 324 -13.41 -16.09 -12.23
CA VAL A 324 -11.94 -16.09 -12.38
C VAL A 324 -11.40 -14.66 -12.55
N LEU A 325 -12.01 -13.89 -13.44
CA LEU A 325 -11.59 -12.52 -13.71
C LEU A 325 -11.66 -11.63 -12.46
N ALA A 326 -12.73 -11.73 -11.68
CA ALA A 326 -12.90 -10.95 -10.46
C ALA A 326 -11.79 -11.24 -9.44
N TYR A 327 -11.43 -12.51 -9.23
CA TYR A 327 -10.35 -12.88 -8.32
C TYR A 327 -8.97 -12.52 -8.85
N VAL A 328 -8.72 -12.66 -10.17
CA VAL A 328 -7.46 -12.20 -10.80
C VAL A 328 -7.29 -10.70 -10.61
N ILE A 329 -8.31 -9.89 -10.86
CA ILE A 329 -8.27 -8.43 -10.63
C ILE A 329 -7.99 -8.16 -9.15
N CYS A 330 -8.70 -8.82 -8.23
CA CYS A 330 -8.54 -8.61 -6.79
C CYS A 330 -7.12 -8.88 -6.33
N SER A 331 -6.58 -10.06 -6.61
CA SER A 331 -5.25 -10.46 -6.16
C SER A 331 -4.13 -9.70 -6.88
N THR A 332 -4.33 -9.28 -8.14
CA THR A 332 -3.38 -8.41 -8.83
C THR A 332 -3.32 -7.02 -8.18
N LEU A 333 -4.48 -6.44 -7.83
CA LEU A 333 -4.54 -5.17 -7.10
C LEU A 333 -3.97 -5.31 -5.68
N ALA A 334 -4.16 -6.46 -5.04
CA ALA A 334 -3.51 -6.76 -3.76
C ALA A 334 -1.98 -6.82 -3.90
N ALA A 335 -1.45 -7.39 -4.99
CA ALA A 335 -0.02 -7.41 -5.27
C ALA A 335 0.55 -6.01 -5.56
N ILE A 336 -0.20 -5.16 -6.30
CA ILE A 336 0.17 -3.73 -6.47
C ILE A 336 0.21 -3.03 -5.12
N GLY A 337 -0.81 -3.20 -4.29
CA GLY A 337 -0.85 -2.65 -2.93
C GLY A 337 0.32 -3.13 -2.08
N GLY A 338 0.66 -4.44 -2.15
CA GLY A 338 1.79 -5.05 -1.45
C GLY A 338 3.14 -4.51 -1.92
N ALA A 339 3.32 -4.34 -3.22
CA ALA A 339 4.52 -3.74 -3.79
C ALA A 339 4.69 -2.28 -3.33
N LEU A 340 3.64 -1.47 -3.41
CA LEU A 340 3.68 -0.07 -2.96
C LEU A 340 3.90 0.03 -1.45
N PHE A 341 3.26 -0.85 -0.66
CA PHE A 341 3.46 -0.92 0.79
C PHE A 341 4.92 -1.23 1.12
N ALA A 342 5.48 -2.26 0.52
CA ALA A 342 6.86 -2.68 0.71
C ALA A 342 7.86 -1.55 0.36
N LEU A 343 7.66 -0.88 -0.79
CA LEU A 343 8.48 0.26 -1.22
C LEU A 343 8.30 1.49 -0.33
N ASN A 344 7.11 1.69 0.24
CA ASN A 344 6.82 2.80 1.14
C ASN A 344 7.54 2.63 2.48
N ILE A 345 7.47 1.47 3.10
CA ILE A 345 8.12 1.19 4.39
C ILE A 345 9.62 0.93 4.18
N GLY A 346 9.99 0.20 3.12
CA GLY A 346 11.36 -0.20 2.79
C GLY A 346 11.73 -1.59 3.30
N SER A 347 10.84 -2.23 4.06
CA SER A 347 10.96 -3.61 4.57
C SER A 347 9.58 -4.22 4.73
N VAL A 348 9.51 -5.54 4.78
CA VAL A 348 8.26 -6.28 5.04
C VAL A 348 8.55 -7.36 6.07
N THR A 349 7.73 -7.37 7.13
CA THR A 349 7.76 -8.38 8.19
C THR A 349 6.67 -9.42 7.92
N PRO A 350 7.03 -10.70 7.61
CA PRO A 350 6.07 -11.69 7.14
C PRO A 350 4.97 -12.05 8.14
N ALA A 351 5.27 -11.97 9.44
CA ALA A 351 4.32 -12.33 10.49
C ALA A 351 3.26 -11.26 10.76
N SER A 352 3.61 -9.97 10.62
CA SER A 352 2.76 -8.86 11.04
C SER A 352 2.17 -8.04 9.91
N ASP A 353 2.92 -7.83 8.83
CA ASP A 353 2.48 -6.93 7.76
C ASP A 353 1.35 -7.54 6.94
N GLY A 354 0.40 -6.70 6.57
CA GLY A 354 -0.82 -7.13 5.91
C GLY A 354 -1.87 -7.79 6.81
N ASN A 355 -1.64 -7.89 8.14
CA ASN A 355 -2.66 -8.44 9.04
C ASN A 355 -3.90 -7.53 9.09
N PHE A 356 -5.07 -8.15 8.94
CA PHE A 356 -6.38 -7.50 8.94
C PHE A 356 -6.64 -6.54 7.76
N TYR A 357 -5.73 -6.43 6.76
CA TYR A 357 -5.93 -5.56 5.60
C TYR A 357 -7.16 -5.97 4.78
N GLU A 358 -7.50 -7.26 4.78
CA GLU A 358 -8.74 -7.78 4.20
C GLU A 358 -9.98 -7.17 4.85
N LEU A 359 -9.99 -7.03 6.19
CA LEU A 359 -11.12 -6.46 6.92
C LEU A 359 -11.29 -4.96 6.60
N TYR A 360 -10.19 -4.21 6.56
CA TYR A 360 -10.22 -2.79 6.17
C TYR A 360 -10.74 -2.61 4.73
N ALA A 361 -10.26 -3.44 3.81
CA ALA A 361 -10.64 -3.36 2.41
C ALA A 361 -12.14 -3.72 2.21
N ILE A 362 -12.62 -4.77 2.90
CA ILE A 362 -14.04 -5.15 2.90
C ILE A 362 -14.88 -4.04 3.52
N ALA A 363 -14.48 -3.51 4.69
CA ALA A 363 -15.19 -2.42 5.35
C ALA A 363 -15.30 -1.19 4.46
N ALA A 364 -14.20 -0.79 3.82
CA ALA A 364 -14.18 0.33 2.89
C ALA A 364 -15.11 0.11 1.69
N ALA A 365 -15.12 -1.09 1.11
CA ALA A 365 -15.99 -1.45 -0.02
C ALA A 365 -17.48 -1.45 0.38
N VAL A 366 -17.80 -2.01 1.55
CA VAL A 366 -19.19 -2.08 2.08
C VAL A 366 -19.68 -0.68 2.42
N LEU A 367 -18.91 0.11 3.16
CA LEU A 367 -19.20 1.53 3.39
C LEU A 367 -19.39 2.28 2.07
N GLY A 368 -18.51 2.02 1.10
CA GLY A 368 -18.58 2.56 -0.26
C GLY A 368 -19.83 2.16 -1.04
N GLY A 369 -20.71 1.31 -0.44
CA GLY A 369 -22.00 0.90 -1.00
C GLY A 369 -21.92 -0.33 -1.88
N CYS A 370 -20.83 -1.12 -1.81
CA CYS A 370 -20.82 -2.47 -2.37
C CYS A 370 -21.66 -3.39 -1.48
N SER A 371 -22.55 -4.15 -2.11
CA SER A 371 -23.40 -5.08 -1.39
C SER A 371 -22.75 -6.45 -1.24
N LEU A 372 -22.61 -6.96 -0.02
CA LEU A 372 -22.08 -8.30 0.25
C LEU A 372 -22.90 -9.45 -0.41
N ARG A 373 -24.16 -9.18 -0.79
CA ARG A 373 -24.97 -10.14 -1.57
C ARG A 373 -24.65 -10.09 -3.07
N GLY A 374 -23.79 -9.16 -3.51
CA GLY A 374 -23.45 -8.97 -4.91
C GLY A 374 -24.39 -8.07 -5.70
N GLY A 375 -24.03 -7.83 -6.96
CA GLY A 375 -24.82 -7.14 -7.98
C GLY A 375 -24.94 -5.62 -7.83
N VAL A 376 -24.30 -5.02 -6.84
CA VAL A 376 -24.25 -3.57 -6.61
C VAL A 376 -22.87 -3.18 -6.10
N GLY A 377 -22.29 -2.14 -6.69
CA GLY A 377 -21.02 -1.55 -6.27
C GLY A 377 -20.76 -0.22 -6.96
N SER A 378 -19.91 0.60 -6.35
CA SER A 378 -19.52 1.91 -6.86
C SER A 378 -18.04 2.14 -6.61
N ILE A 379 -17.27 2.33 -7.67
CA ILE A 379 -15.83 2.62 -7.58
C ILE A 379 -15.57 3.91 -6.79
N ALA A 380 -16.30 4.98 -7.11
CA ALA A 380 -16.20 6.24 -6.36
C ALA A 380 -16.59 6.07 -4.88
N GLY A 381 -17.64 5.26 -4.63
CA GLY A 381 -18.04 4.94 -3.27
C GLY A 381 -16.93 4.23 -2.47
N VAL A 382 -16.25 3.26 -3.08
CA VAL A 382 -15.14 2.54 -2.43
C VAL A 382 -14.01 3.50 -2.03
N ILE A 383 -13.65 4.46 -2.89
CA ILE A 383 -12.62 5.45 -2.58
C ILE A 383 -13.03 6.30 -1.38
N VAL A 384 -14.27 6.80 -1.37
CA VAL A 384 -14.79 7.58 -0.23
C VAL A 384 -14.86 6.72 1.03
N GLY A 385 -15.33 5.47 0.92
CA GLY A 385 -15.35 4.52 2.05
C GLY A 385 -13.96 4.25 2.62
N THR A 386 -12.95 4.12 1.76
CA THR A 386 -11.55 4.00 2.19
C THR A 386 -11.07 5.26 2.90
N ALA A 387 -11.40 6.44 2.37
CA ALA A 387 -11.05 7.71 3.00
C ALA A 387 -11.67 7.83 4.40
N VAL A 388 -12.94 7.41 4.58
CA VAL A 388 -13.60 7.35 5.91
C VAL A 388 -12.81 6.46 6.86
N MET A 389 -12.49 5.23 6.46
CA MET A 389 -11.76 4.28 7.31
C MET A 389 -10.38 4.83 7.70
N ARG A 390 -9.65 5.41 6.76
CA ARG A 390 -8.31 5.97 7.01
C ARG A 390 -8.34 7.25 7.85
N SER A 391 -9.36 8.08 7.68
CA SER A 391 -9.58 9.28 8.52
C SER A 391 -9.91 8.89 9.96
N LEU A 392 -10.72 7.85 10.19
CA LEU A 392 -10.99 7.31 11.52
C LEU A 392 -9.72 6.78 12.18
N TYR A 393 -8.92 5.99 11.46
CA TYR A 393 -7.64 5.50 11.95
C TYR A 393 -6.69 6.66 12.33
N ASN A 394 -6.57 7.65 11.45
CA ASN A 394 -5.74 8.83 11.69
C ASN A 394 -6.23 9.62 12.91
N ALA A 395 -7.55 9.79 13.06
CA ALA A 395 -8.16 10.44 14.22
C ALA A 395 -7.82 9.72 15.54
N ILE A 396 -7.94 8.38 15.58
CA ILE A 396 -7.62 7.56 16.76
C ILE A 396 -6.16 7.80 17.18
N ASN A 397 -5.23 7.79 16.21
CA ASN A 397 -3.81 8.00 16.47
C ASN A 397 -3.50 9.43 16.94
N LEU A 398 -4.08 10.45 16.29
CA LEU A 398 -3.88 11.86 16.65
C LEU A 398 -4.46 12.19 18.03
N LEU A 399 -5.56 11.55 18.40
CA LEU A 399 -6.17 11.69 19.72
C LEU A 399 -5.49 10.80 20.79
N LYS A 400 -4.39 10.13 20.42
CA LYS A 400 -3.60 9.23 21.30
C LYS A 400 -4.47 8.17 21.99
N GLN A 401 -5.52 7.72 21.29
CA GLN A 401 -6.35 6.64 21.79
C GLN A 401 -5.66 5.29 21.59
N PRO A 402 -5.87 4.33 22.50
CA PRO A 402 -5.30 2.98 22.37
C PRO A 402 -5.76 2.29 21.06
N THR A 403 -4.88 1.50 20.46
CA THR A 403 -5.12 0.82 19.17
C THR A 403 -6.28 -0.17 19.19
N TYR A 404 -6.70 -0.66 20.35
CA TYR A 404 -7.87 -1.56 20.43
C TYR A 404 -9.19 -0.86 20.01
N TRP A 405 -9.29 0.46 20.11
CA TRP A 405 -10.44 1.22 19.59
C TRP A 405 -10.60 1.07 18.09
N GLU A 406 -9.51 0.91 17.36
CA GLU A 406 -9.52 0.69 15.92
C GLU A 406 -10.32 -0.58 15.57
N PHE A 407 -10.04 -1.72 16.23
CA PHE A 407 -10.76 -2.98 15.98
C PHE A 407 -12.24 -2.88 16.34
N ILE A 408 -12.56 -2.21 17.45
CA ILE A 408 -13.96 -1.99 17.85
C ILE A 408 -14.70 -1.17 16.78
N ILE A 409 -14.11 -0.07 16.33
CA ILE A 409 -14.70 0.81 15.32
C ILE A 409 -14.88 0.07 13.99
N ILE A 410 -13.90 -0.69 13.53
CA ILE A 410 -14.00 -1.49 12.31
C ILE A 410 -15.16 -2.49 12.42
N GLY A 411 -15.23 -3.23 13.53
CA GLY A 411 -16.29 -4.20 13.78
C GLY A 411 -17.68 -3.56 13.76
N VAL A 412 -17.84 -2.44 14.45
CA VAL A 412 -19.10 -1.68 14.48
C VAL A 412 -19.47 -1.15 13.11
N VAL A 413 -18.49 -0.59 12.39
CA VAL A 413 -18.69 -0.04 11.04
C VAL A 413 -19.11 -1.13 10.05
N LEU A 414 -18.46 -2.30 10.09
CA LEU A 414 -18.86 -3.45 9.27
C LEU A 414 -20.28 -3.88 9.59
N LEU A 415 -20.63 -4.03 10.86
CA LEU A 415 -21.96 -4.43 11.29
C LEU A 415 -23.02 -3.43 10.83
N LEU A 416 -22.79 -2.14 11.06
CA LEU A 416 -23.70 -1.07 10.63
C LEU A 416 -23.84 -1.04 9.11
N GLY A 417 -22.77 -1.21 8.35
CA GLY A 417 -22.80 -1.28 6.89
C GLY A 417 -23.70 -2.41 6.40
N VAL A 418 -23.56 -3.62 6.97
CA VAL A 418 -24.41 -4.76 6.65
C VAL A 418 -25.87 -4.52 7.04
N MET A 419 -26.11 -3.98 8.23
CA MET A 419 -27.46 -3.67 8.71
C MET A 419 -28.17 -2.65 7.80
N ILE A 420 -27.49 -1.57 7.41
CA ILE A 420 -28.04 -0.53 6.53
C ILE A 420 -28.39 -1.11 5.16
N ASP A 421 -27.54 -1.98 4.57
CA ASP A 421 -27.82 -2.63 3.30
C ASP A 421 -29.06 -3.53 3.40
N GLU A 422 -29.18 -4.31 4.47
CA GLU A 422 -30.31 -5.22 4.68
C GLU A 422 -31.62 -4.46 4.93
N ILE A 423 -31.61 -3.48 5.82
CA ILE A 423 -32.80 -2.63 6.10
C ILE A 423 -33.23 -1.89 4.84
N GLY A 424 -32.29 -1.30 4.09
CA GLY A 424 -32.59 -0.62 2.83
C GLY A 424 -33.29 -1.54 1.81
N ARG A 425 -32.85 -2.79 1.69
CA ARG A 425 -33.49 -3.77 0.81
C ARG A 425 -34.90 -4.14 1.27
N GLN A 426 -35.09 -4.36 2.57
CA GLN A 426 -36.40 -4.69 3.13
C GLN A 426 -37.41 -3.55 2.88
N ILE A 427 -36.98 -2.30 3.07
CA ILE A 427 -37.83 -1.12 2.77
C ILE A 427 -38.21 -1.09 1.29
N VAL A 428 -37.23 -1.25 0.38
CA VAL A 428 -37.48 -1.25 -1.07
C VAL A 428 -38.42 -2.40 -1.47
N SER A 429 -38.25 -3.59 -0.90
CA SER A 429 -39.13 -4.75 -1.18
C SER A 429 -40.56 -4.48 -0.73
N ARG A 430 -40.76 -3.94 0.47
CA ARG A 430 -42.07 -3.56 1.00
C ARG A 430 -42.77 -2.50 0.13
N ILE A 431 -42.04 -1.50 -0.34
CA ILE A 431 -42.57 -0.47 -1.24
C ILE A 431 -43.02 -1.08 -2.57
N LYS A 432 -42.20 -1.97 -3.16
CA LYS A 432 -42.55 -2.67 -4.43
C LYS A 432 -43.79 -3.51 -4.26
N THR A 433 -43.90 -4.27 -3.15
CA THR A 433 -45.07 -5.10 -2.87
C THR A 433 -46.32 -4.25 -2.68
N ARG A 434 -46.23 -3.13 -1.98
CA ARG A 434 -47.38 -2.20 -1.83
C ARG A 434 -47.83 -1.61 -3.16
N ARG A 435 -46.89 -1.18 -4.02
CA ARG A 435 -47.20 -0.66 -5.37
C ARG A 435 -47.87 -1.73 -6.25
N ARG A 436 -47.36 -2.96 -6.19
CA ARG A 436 -47.96 -4.08 -6.95
C ARG A 436 -49.38 -4.40 -6.48
N LYS A 437 -49.62 -4.42 -5.17
CA LYS A 437 -50.99 -4.60 -4.61
C LYS A 437 -51.94 -3.51 -5.05
N LYS A 438 -51.50 -2.24 -5.08
CA LYS A 438 -52.31 -1.11 -5.53
C LYS A 438 -52.69 -1.21 -7.02
N MET A 439 -51.74 -1.62 -7.89
CA MET A 439 -52.01 -1.81 -9.33
C MET A 439 -52.89 -3.04 -9.63
N LEU A 440 -53.04 -3.98 -8.70
CA LEU A 440 -53.94 -5.13 -8.85
C LEU A 440 -55.31 -4.85 -8.26
N SER A 441 -55.51 -3.77 -7.53
CA SER A 441 -56.77 -3.36 -6.93
C SER A 441 -57.46 -2.23 -7.72
N GLU A 442 -56.77 -1.61 -8.66
CA GLU A 442 -57.31 -0.73 -9.71
C GLU A 442 -57.57 -1.53 -11.01
#